data_2ed775ad2f71fbca295e0ce84ec4a2eb
#
_entry.id   2ed775ad2f71fbca295e0ce84ec4a2eb
#
_cell.length_a   1.000
_cell.length_b   1.000
_cell.length_c   1.000
_cell.angle_alpha   90.00
_cell.angle_beta   90.00
_cell.angle_gamma   90.00
#
_symmetry.space_group_name_H-M   'P 1'
#
loop_
_entity.id
_entity.type
_entity.pdbx_description
1 polymer ?
#
loop_
_entity_poly.entity_id
_entity_poly.type
_entity_poly.pdbx_seq_one_letter_code
_entity_poly.pdbx_strand_id
1 'polypeptide(L)'
;LLVKAQDVFNELPIRDVAAWNALIAGYAQIGQTKKVSYLFRRMVANQVMPDIFTFTALLNGCSHAGLVEEGHFVFNKMQSLYYLIPTLKQYICMVDLLCRAGHFSKAMLVVENIPSFEQLPLLLVFLGACKKWSNIELGKWAFEKSLKLDEKCDIAYVCMQNIYSLARMHADNG
;
A
#
# COMPACT_ATOMS: atom_id res chain seq x y z
N LEU A 1 20.06 6.90 9.61
CA LEU A 1 19.59 7.82 8.56
C LEU A 1 18.37 8.63 9.03
N LEU A 2 17.33 8.01 9.59
CA LEU A 2 16.10 8.69 10.03
C LEU A 2 16.32 9.66 11.20
N VAL A 3 17.24 9.38 12.13
CA VAL A 3 17.60 10.32 13.21
C VAL A 3 18.12 11.62 12.60
N LYS A 4 19.07 11.53 11.66
CA LYS A 4 19.57 12.71 10.95
C LYS A 4 18.48 13.46 10.18
N ALA A 5 17.54 12.75 9.55
CA ALA A 5 16.40 13.36 8.87
C ALA A 5 15.49 14.11 9.87
N GLN A 6 15.29 13.56 11.08
CA GLN A 6 14.56 14.22 12.14
C GLN A 6 15.29 15.48 12.65
N ASP A 7 16.61 15.42 12.77
CA ASP A 7 17.43 16.56 13.22
C ASP A 7 17.35 17.69 12.20
N VAL A 8 17.56 17.38 10.90
CA VAL A 8 17.40 18.36 9.80
C VAL A 8 15.98 18.94 9.79
N PHE A 9 14.95 18.10 9.95
CA PHE A 9 13.56 18.57 10.01
C PHE A 9 13.33 19.54 11.18
N ASN A 10 13.96 19.28 12.35
CA ASN A 10 13.82 20.14 13.53
C ASN A 10 14.55 21.49 13.36
N GLU A 11 15.58 21.54 12.54
CA GLU A 11 16.35 22.75 12.22
C GLU A 11 15.71 23.61 11.13
N LEU A 12 14.75 23.06 10.35
CA LEU A 12 14.07 23.84 9.29
C LEU A 12 13.34 25.05 9.88
N PRO A 13 13.59 26.25 9.38
CA PRO A 13 12.90 27.45 9.83
C PRO A 13 11.41 27.41 9.46
N ILE A 14 11.07 26.81 8.32
CA ILE A 14 9.71 26.59 7.84
C ILE A 14 9.58 25.11 7.51
N ARG A 15 8.55 24.45 8.06
CA ARG A 15 8.21 23.05 7.83
C ARG A 15 6.99 23.02 6.93
N ASP A 16 7.23 23.03 5.61
CA ASP A 16 6.17 22.92 4.60
C ASP A 16 5.60 21.49 4.52
N VAL A 17 4.57 21.28 3.70
CA VAL A 17 3.93 19.99 3.50
C VAL A 17 4.92 18.93 3.00
N ALA A 18 5.88 19.29 2.16
CA ALA A 18 6.87 18.36 1.62
C ALA A 18 7.82 17.82 2.71
N ALA A 19 8.29 18.70 3.61
CA ALA A 19 9.12 18.33 4.74
C ALA A 19 8.39 17.37 5.69
N TRP A 20 7.12 17.64 6.01
CA TRP A 20 6.29 16.74 6.80
C TRP A 20 6.09 15.39 6.11
N ASN A 21 5.74 15.40 4.82
CA ASN A 21 5.52 14.18 4.04
C ASN A 21 6.78 13.30 3.97
N ALA A 22 7.96 13.90 3.75
CA ALA A 22 9.23 13.17 3.71
C ALA A 22 9.51 12.45 5.04
N LEU A 23 9.29 13.14 6.17
CA LEU A 23 9.53 12.57 7.49
C LEU A 23 8.50 11.48 7.83
N ILE A 24 7.21 11.71 7.56
CA ILE A 24 6.13 10.73 7.76
C ILE A 24 6.41 9.48 6.91
N ALA A 25 6.74 9.65 5.64
CA ALA A 25 7.05 8.54 4.73
C ALA A 25 8.26 7.72 5.21
N GLY A 26 9.31 8.38 5.67
CA GLY A 26 10.50 7.70 6.21
C GLY A 26 10.17 6.82 7.41
N TYR A 27 9.37 7.30 8.35
CA TYR A 27 8.93 6.49 9.50
C TYR A 27 7.91 5.40 9.11
N ALA A 28 7.06 5.66 8.11
CA ALA A 28 6.12 4.69 7.57
C ALA A 28 6.84 3.48 6.96
N GLN A 29 7.92 3.71 6.19
CA GLN A 29 8.71 2.66 5.55
C GLN A 29 9.32 1.66 6.53
N ILE A 30 9.65 2.10 7.74
CA ILE A 30 10.20 1.22 8.78
C ILE A 30 9.14 0.74 9.79
N GLY A 31 7.86 0.93 9.48
CA GLY A 31 6.74 0.44 10.28
C GLY A 31 6.55 1.13 11.63
N GLN A 32 7.13 2.32 11.85
CA GLN A 32 6.98 3.07 13.10
C GLN A 32 5.66 3.85 13.17
N THR A 33 4.55 3.13 13.17
CA THR A 33 3.18 3.67 13.09
C THR A 33 2.84 4.68 14.20
N LYS A 34 3.32 4.47 15.43
CA LYS A 34 3.13 5.43 16.54
C LYS A 34 3.78 6.77 16.21
N LYS A 35 4.97 6.76 15.63
CA LYS A 35 5.69 7.97 15.21
C LYS A 35 5.00 8.65 14.03
N VAL A 36 4.53 7.87 13.07
CA VAL A 36 3.75 8.34 11.92
C VAL A 36 2.50 9.08 12.39
N SER A 37 1.70 8.47 13.28
CA SER A 37 0.49 9.10 13.83
C SER A 37 0.80 10.36 14.62
N TYR A 38 1.89 10.37 15.38
CA TYR A 38 2.34 11.55 16.13
C TYR A 38 2.72 12.69 15.18
N LEU A 39 3.50 12.42 14.13
CA LEU A 39 3.93 13.41 13.15
C LEU A 39 2.74 13.99 12.38
N PHE A 40 1.80 13.14 11.98
CA PHE A 40 0.57 13.58 11.31
C PHE A 40 -0.23 14.56 12.20
N ARG A 41 -0.42 14.22 13.49
CA ARG A 41 -1.10 15.12 14.44
C ARG A 41 -0.36 16.45 14.60
N ARG A 42 0.97 16.40 14.67
CA ARG A 42 1.80 17.62 14.74
C ARG A 42 1.71 18.48 13.48
N MET A 43 1.69 17.85 12.29
CA MET A 43 1.50 18.55 11.01
C MET A 43 0.19 19.34 11.05
N VAL A 44 -0.91 18.71 11.43
CA VAL A 44 -2.23 19.35 11.53
C VAL A 44 -2.25 20.45 12.61
N ALA A 45 -1.65 20.19 13.77
CA ALA A 45 -1.55 21.17 14.85
C ALA A 45 -0.73 22.42 14.48
N ASN A 46 0.24 22.28 13.56
CA ASN A 46 0.99 23.39 12.97
C ASN A 46 0.26 24.04 11.78
N GLN A 47 -1.02 23.74 11.58
CA GLN A 47 -1.86 24.30 10.51
C GLN A 47 -1.34 23.98 9.09
N VAL A 48 -0.50 22.95 8.94
CA VAL A 48 -0.08 22.46 7.63
C VAL A 48 -1.11 21.45 7.15
N MET A 49 -1.79 21.77 6.05
CA MET A 49 -2.85 20.93 5.48
C MET A 49 -2.25 19.66 4.88
N PRO A 50 -2.71 18.46 5.31
CA PRO A 50 -2.35 17.20 4.69
C PRO A 50 -2.84 17.13 3.23
N ASP A 51 -2.01 16.59 2.37
CA ASP A 51 -2.29 16.39 0.95
C ASP A 51 -2.38 14.90 0.58
N ILE A 52 -2.52 14.61 -0.70
CA ILE A 52 -2.61 13.25 -1.22
C ILE A 52 -1.35 12.42 -0.91
N PHE A 53 -0.18 13.05 -0.85
CA PHE A 53 1.09 12.39 -0.52
C PHE A 53 1.17 12.05 0.97
N THR A 54 0.64 12.92 1.84
CA THR A 54 0.50 12.64 3.28
C THR A 54 -0.31 11.37 3.48
N PHE A 55 -1.48 11.26 2.82
CA PHE A 55 -2.34 10.07 2.95
C PHE A 55 -1.72 8.82 2.33
N THR A 56 -0.96 8.95 1.24
CA THR A 56 -0.18 7.83 0.69
C THR A 56 0.81 7.30 1.73
N ALA A 57 1.54 8.18 2.40
CA ALA A 57 2.51 7.79 3.42
C ALA A 57 1.84 7.11 4.63
N LEU A 58 0.69 7.62 5.09
CA LEU A 58 -0.09 7.02 6.17
C LEU A 58 -0.58 5.61 5.80
N LEU A 59 -1.15 5.44 4.60
CA LEU A 59 -1.63 4.14 4.11
C LEU A 59 -0.50 3.13 3.94
N ASN A 60 0.66 3.55 3.43
CA ASN A 60 1.86 2.70 3.36
C ASN A 60 2.29 2.25 4.76
N GLY A 61 2.28 3.15 5.75
CA GLY A 61 2.58 2.80 7.14
C GLY A 61 1.62 1.74 7.68
N CYS A 62 0.33 1.88 7.41
CA CYS A 62 -0.68 0.87 7.77
C CYS A 62 -0.41 -0.47 7.06
N SER A 63 -0.07 -0.45 5.76
CA SER A 63 0.23 -1.66 5.01
C SER A 63 1.44 -2.40 5.56
N HIS A 64 2.54 -1.70 5.82
CA HIS A 64 3.74 -2.31 6.40
C HIS A 64 3.52 -2.91 7.79
N ALA A 65 2.62 -2.33 8.56
CA ALA A 65 2.29 -2.80 9.91
C ALA A 65 1.11 -3.79 9.97
N GLY A 66 0.41 -4.03 8.85
CA GLY A 66 -0.77 -4.89 8.78
C GLY A 66 -2.01 -4.32 9.52
N LEU A 67 -2.07 -3.00 9.68
CA LEU A 67 -3.13 -2.31 10.43
C LEU A 67 -4.33 -2.02 9.52
N VAL A 68 -5.20 -3.01 9.34
CA VAL A 68 -6.33 -2.96 8.38
C VAL A 68 -7.35 -1.90 8.77
N GLU A 69 -7.78 -1.89 10.02
CA GLU A 69 -8.83 -0.96 10.49
C GLU A 69 -8.35 0.49 10.45
N GLU A 70 -7.09 0.74 10.84
CA GLU A 70 -6.46 2.05 10.71
C GLU A 70 -6.33 2.49 9.26
N GLY A 71 -5.98 1.57 8.35
CA GLY A 71 -5.92 1.83 6.92
C GLY A 71 -7.27 2.25 6.36
N HIS A 72 -8.35 1.53 6.69
CA HIS A 72 -9.69 1.92 6.32
C HIS A 72 -10.09 3.27 6.90
N PHE A 73 -9.77 3.53 8.16
CA PHE A 73 -10.04 4.83 8.80
C PHE A 73 -9.30 5.96 8.09
N VAL A 74 -8.01 5.80 7.77
CA VAL A 74 -7.20 6.77 7.04
C VAL A 74 -7.76 7.04 5.65
N PHE A 75 -8.13 5.98 4.92
CA PHE A 75 -8.68 6.07 3.57
C PHE A 75 -10.04 6.82 3.56
N ASN A 76 -10.92 6.49 4.49
CA ASN A 76 -12.20 7.18 4.63
C ASN A 76 -12.03 8.64 5.06
N LYS A 77 -11.14 8.91 6.00
CA LYS A 77 -10.85 10.27 6.50
C LYS A 77 -10.30 11.17 5.39
N MET A 78 -9.47 10.64 4.51
CA MET A 78 -8.97 11.37 3.34
C MET A 78 -10.11 11.93 2.50
N GLN A 79 -11.15 11.12 2.27
CA GLN A 79 -12.30 11.51 1.44
C GLN A 79 -13.30 12.39 2.20
N SER A 80 -13.68 11.99 3.41
CA SER A 80 -14.78 12.61 4.15
C SER A 80 -14.41 13.92 4.85
N LEU A 81 -13.17 14.05 5.33
CA LEU A 81 -12.72 15.21 6.10
C LEU A 81 -11.83 16.15 5.30
N TYR A 82 -10.98 15.59 4.42
CA TYR A 82 -10.05 16.38 3.62
C TYR A 82 -10.50 16.56 2.17
N TYR A 83 -11.63 15.93 1.78
CA TYR A 83 -12.23 16.02 0.44
C TYR A 83 -11.26 15.67 -0.69
N LEU A 84 -10.27 14.80 -0.40
CA LEU A 84 -9.30 14.33 -1.38
C LEU A 84 -9.85 13.11 -2.12
N ILE A 85 -9.79 13.15 -3.44
CA ILE A 85 -10.20 12.03 -4.30
C ILE A 85 -9.05 11.02 -4.34
N PRO A 86 -9.29 9.73 -3.97
CA PRO A 86 -8.26 8.69 -4.08
C PRO A 86 -7.80 8.52 -5.52
N THR A 87 -6.50 8.43 -5.70
CA THR A 87 -5.89 8.03 -6.98
C THR A 87 -5.57 6.54 -6.96
N LEU A 88 -5.15 6.00 -8.10
CA LEU A 88 -4.69 4.62 -8.20
C LEU A 88 -3.68 4.23 -7.10
N LYS A 89 -2.85 5.18 -6.68
CA LYS A 89 -1.81 4.97 -5.66
C LYS A 89 -2.38 4.60 -4.28
N GLN A 90 -3.46 5.24 -3.85
CA GLN A 90 -4.15 4.92 -2.59
C GLN A 90 -4.85 3.56 -2.67
N TYR A 91 -5.44 3.23 -3.80
CA TYR A 91 -6.04 1.90 -4.02
C TYR A 91 -4.97 0.80 -4.00
N ILE A 92 -3.79 1.03 -4.60
CA ILE A 92 -2.64 0.12 -4.50
C ILE A 92 -2.26 -0.12 -3.03
N CYS A 93 -2.17 0.94 -2.21
CA CYS A 93 -1.88 0.80 -0.79
C CYS A 93 -2.95 -0.02 -0.05
N MET A 94 -4.22 0.17 -0.38
CA MET A 94 -5.32 -0.59 0.24
C MET A 94 -5.29 -2.07 -0.18
N VAL A 95 -5.07 -2.37 -1.45
CA VAL A 95 -4.93 -3.75 -1.93
C VAL A 95 -3.72 -4.44 -1.26
N ASP A 96 -2.55 -3.77 -1.20
CA ASP A 96 -1.36 -4.31 -0.53
C ASP A 96 -1.63 -4.58 0.96
N LEU A 97 -2.26 -3.63 1.67
CA LEU A 97 -2.66 -3.78 3.07
C LEU A 97 -3.55 -5.01 3.28
N LEU A 98 -4.63 -5.10 2.51
CA LEU A 98 -5.61 -6.18 2.63
C LEU A 98 -4.99 -7.55 2.30
N CYS A 99 -4.19 -7.61 1.25
CA CYS A 99 -3.49 -8.83 0.86
C CYS A 99 -2.46 -9.27 1.91
N ARG A 100 -1.67 -8.34 2.47
CA ARG A 100 -0.71 -8.65 3.53
C ARG A 100 -1.37 -9.19 4.80
N ALA A 101 -2.58 -8.72 5.09
CA ALA A 101 -3.39 -9.19 6.21
C ALA A 101 -4.21 -10.45 5.91
N GLY A 102 -4.12 -11.00 4.68
CA GLY A 102 -4.88 -12.20 4.27
C GLY A 102 -6.34 -11.95 3.90
N HIS A 103 -6.77 -10.69 3.82
CA HIS A 103 -8.15 -10.32 3.47
C HIS A 103 -8.35 -10.25 1.94
N PHE A 104 -8.06 -11.34 1.25
CA PHE A 104 -8.08 -11.42 -0.22
C PHE A 104 -9.44 -11.09 -0.84
N SER A 105 -10.53 -11.57 -0.25
CA SER A 105 -11.88 -11.26 -0.76
C SER A 105 -12.17 -9.76 -0.77
N LYS A 106 -11.77 -9.04 0.27
CA LYS A 106 -11.90 -7.57 0.31
C LYS A 106 -10.99 -6.89 -0.71
N ALA A 107 -9.76 -7.40 -0.90
CA ALA A 107 -8.83 -6.88 -1.89
C ALA A 107 -9.36 -7.07 -3.33
N MET A 108 -9.96 -8.23 -3.63
CA MET A 108 -10.63 -8.49 -4.92
C MET A 108 -11.73 -7.48 -5.19
N LEU A 109 -12.59 -7.20 -4.21
CA LEU A 109 -13.65 -6.19 -4.34
C LEU A 109 -13.08 -4.80 -4.65
N VAL A 110 -11.96 -4.42 -4.02
CA VAL A 110 -11.30 -3.14 -4.33
C VAL A 110 -10.86 -3.12 -5.79
N VAL A 111 -10.19 -4.18 -6.28
CA VAL A 111 -9.74 -4.29 -7.69
C VAL A 111 -10.93 -4.21 -8.65
N GLU A 112 -12.02 -4.92 -8.36
CA GLU A 112 -13.20 -5.00 -9.25
C GLU A 112 -14.00 -3.70 -9.35
N ASN A 113 -13.92 -2.86 -8.32
CA ASN A 113 -14.58 -1.55 -8.32
C ASN A 113 -13.78 -0.44 -9.03
N ILE A 114 -12.54 -0.71 -9.47
CA ILE A 114 -11.73 0.23 -10.22
C ILE A 114 -11.94 0.00 -11.73
N PRO A 115 -11.95 1.07 -12.56
CA PRO A 115 -12.03 0.92 -14.02
C PRO A 115 -10.99 -0.05 -14.57
N SER A 116 -11.37 -0.89 -15.53
CA SER A 116 -10.53 -2.00 -16.03
C SER A 116 -9.15 -1.55 -16.50
N PHE A 117 -9.05 -0.39 -17.16
CA PHE A 117 -7.78 0.15 -17.66
C PHE A 117 -6.78 0.55 -16.54
N GLU A 118 -7.24 0.67 -15.30
CA GLU A 118 -6.40 0.96 -14.13
C GLU A 118 -6.16 -0.28 -13.24
N GLN A 119 -6.75 -1.43 -13.54
CA GLN A 119 -6.67 -2.62 -12.68
C GLN A 119 -5.31 -3.32 -12.71
N LEU A 120 -4.55 -3.23 -13.81
CA LEU A 120 -3.32 -4.02 -13.97
C LEU A 120 -2.31 -3.83 -12.82
N PRO A 121 -1.97 -2.61 -12.37
CA PRO A 121 -1.06 -2.43 -11.23
C PRO A 121 -1.57 -3.07 -9.93
N LEU A 122 -2.88 -3.03 -9.68
CA LEU A 122 -3.50 -3.65 -8.50
C LEU A 122 -3.42 -5.18 -8.56
N LEU A 123 -3.65 -5.75 -9.74
CA LEU A 123 -3.54 -7.20 -9.97
C LEU A 123 -2.10 -7.70 -9.78
N LEU A 124 -1.10 -6.91 -10.18
CA LEU A 124 0.31 -7.24 -9.95
C LEU A 124 0.68 -7.22 -8.46
N VAL A 125 0.15 -6.26 -7.69
CA VAL A 125 0.31 -6.24 -6.22
C VAL A 125 -0.36 -7.47 -5.60
N PHE A 126 -1.55 -7.81 -6.06
CA PHE A 126 -2.29 -8.99 -5.62
C PHE A 126 -1.52 -10.29 -5.91
N LEU A 127 -0.95 -10.43 -7.11
CA LEU A 127 -0.06 -11.55 -7.47
C LEU A 127 1.16 -11.66 -6.54
N GLY A 128 1.80 -10.53 -6.25
CA GLY A 128 2.91 -10.48 -5.30
C GLY A 128 2.54 -10.99 -3.90
N ALA A 129 1.34 -10.69 -3.44
CA ALA A 129 0.81 -11.19 -2.18
C ALA A 129 0.49 -12.70 -2.24
N CYS A 130 -0.11 -13.17 -3.33
CA CYS A 130 -0.38 -14.60 -3.53
C CYS A 130 0.90 -15.46 -3.45
N LYS A 131 2.03 -14.93 -3.94
CA LYS A 131 3.35 -15.55 -3.75
C LYS A 131 3.67 -15.75 -2.27
N LYS A 132 3.51 -14.72 -1.43
CA LYS A 132 3.81 -14.79 0.00
C LYS A 132 2.96 -15.84 0.73
N TRP A 133 1.71 -15.99 0.33
CA TRP A 133 0.75 -16.90 0.96
C TRP A 133 0.66 -18.25 0.26
N SER A 134 1.48 -18.50 -0.78
CA SER A 134 1.45 -19.72 -1.61
C SER A 134 0.04 -20.05 -2.14
N ASN A 135 -0.76 -19.03 -2.39
CA ASN A 135 -2.14 -19.17 -2.82
C ASN A 135 -2.25 -19.26 -4.34
N ILE A 136 -2.22 -20.49 -4.86
CA ILE A 136 -2.26 -20.76 -6.31
C ILE A 136 -3.59 -20.33 -6.93
N GLU A 137 -4.70 -20.61 -6.27
CA GLU A 137 -6.06 -20.33 -6.81
C GLU A 137 -6.27 -18.85 -7.07
N LEU A 138 -6.00 -18.02 -6.06
CA LEU A 138 -6.11 -16.58 -6.19
C LEU A 138 -5.04 -16.00 -7.10
N GLY A 139 -3.85 -16.62 -7.15
CA GLY A 139 -2.81 -16.27 -8.10
C GLY A 139 -3.27 -16.49 -9.54
N LYS A 140 -3.91 -17.61 -9.86
CA LYS A 140 -4.49 -17.88 -11.17
C LYS A 140 -5.54 -16.84 -11.55
N TRP A 141 -6.48 -16.53 -10.65
CA TRP A 141 -7.50 -15.52 -10.90
C TRP A 141 -6.89 -14.16 -11.27
N ALA A 142 -5.90 -13.69 -10.50
CA ALA A 142 -5.25 -12.42 -10.77
C ALA A 142 -4.41 -12.44 -12.06
N PHE A 143 -3.74 -13.56 -12.34
CA PHE A 143 -2.97 -13.77 -13.56
C PHE A 143 -3.86 -13.73 -14.81
N GLU A 144 -4.96 -14.49 -14.83
CA GLU A 144 -5.90 -14.52 -15.95
C GLU A 144 -6.51 -13.14 -16.23
N LYS A 145 -6.86 -12.40 -15.16
CA LYS A 145 -7.34 -11.02 -15.30
C LYS A 145 -6.24 -10.08 -15.83
N SER A 146 -5.00 -10.24 -15.39
CA SER A 146 -3.87 -9.44 -15.89
C SER A 146 -3.65 -9.65 -17.39
N LEU A 147 -3.69 -10.90 -17.85
CA LEU A 147 -3.52 -11.23 -19.28
C LEU A 147 -4.65 -10.73 -20.18
N LYS A 148 -5.87 -10.58 -19.63
CA LYS A 148 -6.98 -9.95 -20.37
C LYS A 148 -6.75 -8.46 -20.61
N LEU A 149 -5.96 -7.80 -19.75
CA LEU A 149 -5.61 -6.38 -19.87
C LEU A 149 -4.33 -6.16 -20.68
N ASP A 150 -3.36 -7.05 -20.51
CA ASP A 150 -2.09 -7.05 -21.23
C ASP A 150 -1.57 -8.48 -21.40
N GLU A 151 -1.77 -9.05 -22.60
CA GLU A 151 -1.36 -10.43 -22.91
C GLU A 151 0.15 -10.66 -22.81
N LYS A 152 0.96 -9.59 -22.92
CA LYS A 152 2.43 -9.62 -22.88
C LYS A 152 3.00 -9.14 -21.55
N CYS A 153 2.22 -9.12 -20.49
CA CYS A 153 2.67 -8.68 -19.18
C CYS A 153 3.69 -9.65 -18.55
N ASP A 154 4.98 -9.49 -18.87
CA ASP A 154 6.06 -10.34 -18.37
C ASP A 154 6.07 -10.46 -16.85
N ILE A 155 5.73 -9.38 -16.14
CA ILE A 155 5.68 -9.38 -14.68
C ILE A 155 4.65 -10.37 -14.15
N ALA A 156 3.48 -10.47 -14.79
CA ALA A 156 2.44 -11.42 -14.40
C ALA A 156 2.92 -12.87 -14.55
N TYR A 157 3.59 -13.20 -15.67
CA TYR A 157 4.19 -14.52 -15.89
C TYR A 157 5.24 -14.86 -14.84
N VAL A 158 6.17 -13.95 -14.57
CA VAL A 158 7.22 -14.14 -13.53
C VAL A 158 6.59 -14.35 -12.15
N CYS A 159 5.57 -13.56 -11.79
CA CYS A 159 4.87 -13.73 -10.51
C CYS A 159 4.20 -15.09 -10.41
N MET A 160 3.51 -15.54 -11.46
CA MET A 160 2.82 -16.83 -11.46
C MET A 160 3.81 -18.02 -11.40
N GLN A 161 4.92 -17.95 -12.14
CA GLN A 161 6.00 -18.93 -12.05
C GLN A 161 6.55 -19.05 -10.62
N ASN A 162 6.78 -17.92 -9.96
CA ASN A 162 7.25 -17.89 -8.58
C ASN A 162 6.23 -18.52 -7.60
N ILE A 163 4.91 -18.29 -7.79
CA ILE A 163 3.85 -18.88 -6.98
C ILE A 163 3.89 -20.41 -7.10
N TYR A 164 3.98 -20.95 -8.31
CA TYR A 164 4.07 -22.39 -8.54
C TYR A 164 5.35 -23.00 -7.95
N SER A 165 6.50 -22.33 -8.10
CA SER A 165 7.77 -22.84 -7.57
C SER A 165 7.73 -22.97 -6.05
N LEU A 166 7.19 -21.97 -5.35
CA LEU A 166 7.07 -22.01 -3.89
C LEU A 166 6.06 -23.07 -3.42
N ALA A 167 4.93 -23.21 -4.12
CA ALA A 167 3.93 -24.22 -3.77
C ALA A 167 4.49 -25.64 -3.90
N ARG A 168 5.34 -25.93 -4.91
CA ARG A 168 6.04 -27.21 -5.05
C ARG A 168 7.02 -27.45 -3.91
N MET A 169 7.83 -26.46 -3.54
CA MET A 169 8.78 -26.57 -2.43
C MET A 169 8.10 -26.88 -1.09
N HIS A 170 6.88 -26.38 -0.87
CA HIS A 170 6.09 -26.68 0.32
C HIS A 170 5.50 -28.11 0.28
N ALA A 171 5.12 -28.63 -0.89
CA ALA A 171 4.63 -29.98 -1.05
C ALA A 171 5.72 -31.05 -0.88
N ASP A 172 6.98 -30.73 -1.25
CA ASP A 172 8.11 -31.67 -1.14
C ASP A 172 8.72 -31.72 0.28
N ASN A 173 8.39 -30.78 1.17
CA ASN A 173 8.92 -30.68 2.54
C ASN A 173 7.88 -31.04 3.63
N GLY A 174 6.71 -31.50 3.31
CA GLY A 174 5.62 -31.94 4.22
C GLY A 174 5.30 -33.39 4.06
#